data_2995f38bc358ae60262dd57d15705b75
#
_entry.id   2995f38bc358ae60262dd57d15705b75
#
_cell.length_a   1.000
_cell.length_b   1.000
_cell.length_c   1.000
_cell.angle_alpha   90.00
_cell.angle_beta   90.00
_cell.angle_gamma   90.00
#
_symmetry.space_group_name_H-M   'P 1'
#
loop_
_entity.id
_entity.type
_entity.pdbx_description
1 polymer ?
#
loop_
_entity_poly.entity_id
_entity_poly.type
_entity_poly.pdbx_seq_one_letter_code
_entity_poly.pdbx_strand_id
1 'polypeptide(L)'
;MNRSGKAFRGICIWTLGVLFLFVGVQTTVRAQFANGADIGWLSQMEASGKIFKDNSGVQRNCLDILKGKGINALRFRVWVNPSGVYCNKKDVAYMAHRADTSGFDVLIDFHCSDTWADPGHQAKPAAWVNDSLPQLLTDLYNHIYGVLDTLKSLGVVPKWVQIGNETNDGMLWEDGRASTHMNNFAAMIQTGYNAAKAVDSSIQVIVHLANGHDDATFRRMFDGLKSNGAHWDIIGMSVYPYWAGLPWATDDSLALITMQDMIVRYQTKVMVVEAGYLYNQPVAANQYLLDLIAKTKSVGGLGVFYWEPESYNWQGYQLGAWDPTTYEPTVAMDAFLGKSAVSVSMEERSVPGYSFNVYPNPFNPSTTIEYDLPTSSRISITIYNELGEEVARLIDGFEQSGHHTLNWAPEKISSGVYYCRMSSGDYINMQKIVLLK
;
A
#
# COMPACT_ATOMS: atom_id res chain seq x y z
N MET A 1 48.74 -89.37 19.30
CA MET A 1 48.53 -89.02 17.89
C MET A 1 48.01 -87.55 17.83
N ASN A 2 48.80 -86.74 17.18
CA ASN A 2 48.58 -85.29 17.01
C ASN A 2 47.31 -84.92 16.28
N ARG A 3 46.68 -83.85 16.68
CA ARG A 3 46.14 -82.85 15.78
C ARG A 3 45.93 -81.51 16.44
N SER A 4 46.65 -80.55 15.90
CA SER A 4 46.68 -79.12 16.16
C SER A 4 45.39 -78.41 15.77
N GLY A 5 44.83 -77.58 16.67
CA GLY A 5 43.76 -76.66 16.33
C GLY A 5 44.30 -75.23 16.23
N LYS A 6 44.17 -74.61 15.07
CA LYS A 6 44.53 -73.17 14.84
C LYS A 6 43.48 -72.27 15.38
N ALA A 7 43.85 -71.34 16.23
CA ALA A 7 43.01 -70.25 16.66
C ALA A 7 42.86 -69.18 15.57
N PHE A 8 41.62 -68.84 15.19
CA PHE A 8 41.27 -67.65 14.36
C PHE A 8 41.04 -66.44 15.29
N ARG A 9 41.88 -65.47 15.16
CA ARG A 9 41.62 -64.11 15.77
C ARG A 9 40.71 -63.33 14.87
N GLY A 10 39.47 -63.10 15.29
CA GLY A 10 38.53 -62.17 14.62
C GLY A 10 38.88 -60.72 15.00
N ILE A 11 39.14 -59.93 14.03
CA ILE A 11 39.32 -58.45 14.14
C ILE A 11 37.92 -57.84 14.11
N CYS A 12 37.43 -57.29 15.23
CA CYS A 12 36.25 -56.44 15.27
C CYS A 12 36.61 -55.03 14.77
N ILE A 13 36.12 -54.70 13.56
CA ILE A 13 36.21 -53.33 13.02
C ILE A 13 34.96 -52.57 13.54
N TRP A 14 35.15 -51.63 14.44
CA TRP A 14 34.13 -50.67 14.87
C TRP A 14 34.06 -49.56 13.84
N THR A 15 33.01 -49.54 13.00
CA THR A 15 32.67 -48.40 12.15
C THR A 15 31.93 -47.36 12.98
N LEU A 16 32.61 -46.25 13.29
CA LEU A 16 31.96 -45.04 13.85
C LEU A 16 31.12 -44.40 12.75
N GLY A 17 29.80 -44.55 12.81
CA GLY A 17 28.86 -43.79 11.97
C GLY A 17 28.78 -42.36 12.49
N VAL A 18 29.36 -41.41 11.77
CA VAL A 18 29.16 -39.98 12.01
C VAL A 18 27.79 -39.57 11.46
N LEU A 19 26.84 -39.37 12.35
CA LEU A 19 25.49 -38.85 11.99
C LEU A 19 25.61 -37.35 11.77
N PHE A 20 25.62 -36.91 10.50
CA PHE A 20 25.50 -35.50 10.15
C PHE A 20 24.04 -35.05 10.35
N LEU A 21 23.78 -34.37 11.45
CA LEU A 21 22.53 -33.62 11.62
C LEU A 21 22.57 -32.38 10.70
N PHE A 22 21.91 -32.45 9.54
CA PHE A 22 21.56 -31.29 8.75
C PHE A 22 20.48 -30.49 9.50
N VAL A 23 20.90 -29.48 10.25
CA VAL A 23 20.00 -28.42 10.72
C VAL A 23 19.68 -27.56 9.49
N GLY A 24 18.60 -27.88 8.82
CA GLY A 24 18.04 -27.02 7.78
C GLY A 24 17.63 -25.68 8.41
N VAL A 25 18.42 -24.63 8.19
CA VAL A 25 17.99 -23.27 8.44
C VAL A 25 16.87 -22.98 7.46
N GLN A 26 15.63 -23.13 7.91
CA GLN A 26 14.47 -22.62 7.16
C GLN A 26 14.58 -21.09 7.21
N THR A 27 15.18 -20.49 6.20
CA THR A 27 15.01 -19.07 5.92
C THR A 27 13.54 -18.89 5.54
N THR A 28 12.73 -18.41 6.48
CA THR A 28 11.41 -17.89 6.15
C THR A 28 11.63 -16.72 5.20
N VAL A 29 11.45 -16.96 3.89
CA VAL A 29 11.34 -15.88 2.92
C VAL A 29 10.09 -15.11 3.34
N ARG A 30 10.26 -13.99 4.02
CA ARG A 30 9.16 -13.07 4.26
C ARG A 30 8.62 -12.67 2.89
N ALA A 31 7.33 -12.91 2.65
CA ALA A 31 6.69 -12.44 1.43
C ALA A 31 6.98 -10.94 1.27
N GLN A 32 7.47 -10.54 0.11
CA GLN A 32 7.78 -9.14 -0.17
C GLN A 32 6.51 -8.31 -0.03
N PHE A 33 6.60 -7.17 0.66
CA PHE A 33 5.51 -6.22 0.80
C PHE A 33 5.11 -5.67 -0.58
N ALA A 34 3.81 -5.70 -0.90
CA ALA A 34 3.31 -5.19 -2.16
C ALA A 34 3.24 -3.66 -2.12
N ASN A 35 4.16 -3.02 -2.83
CA ASN A 35 4.03 -1.64 -3.25
C ASN A 35 3.21 -1.67 -4.54
N GLY A 36 1.91 -1.43 -4.44
CA GLY A 36 0.97 -1.67 -5.52
C GLY A 36 0.47 -0.43 -6.23
N ALA A 37 0.00 -0.61 -7.47
CA ALA A 37 -0.79 0.36 -8.21
C ALA A 37 -1.96 -0.35 -8.90
N ASP A 38 -3.17 0.24 -8.85
CA ASP A 38 -4.27 -0.12 -9.74
C ASP A 38 -4.11 0.71 -11.02
N ILE A 39 -4.10 0.07 -12.17
CA ILE A 39 -3.91 0.72 -13.46
C ILE A 39 -4.93 0.23 -14.49
N GLY A 40 -6.15 0.00 -14.04
CA GLY A 40 -7.22 -0.51 -14.88
C GLY A 40 -7.61 0.40 -16.05
N TRP A 41 -7.30 1.70 -15.98
CA TRP A 41 -7.50 2.63 -17.10
C TRP A 41 -6.35 2.66 -18.11
N LEU A 42 -5.19 2.12 -17.79
CA LEU A 42 -3.98 2.33 -18.60
C LEU A 42 -4.17 1.91 -20.07
N SER A 43 -4.79 0.76 -20.34
CA SER A 43 -5.02 0.29 -21.73
C SER A 43 -5.88 1.28 -22.53
N GLN A 44 -6.92 1.84 -21.90
CA GLN A 44 -7.79 2.85 -22.53
C GLN A 44 -7.07 4.19 -22.73
N MET A 45 -6.26 4.61 -21.76
CA MET A 45 -5.47 5.84 -21.84
C MET A 45 -4.46 5.77 -22.98
N GLU A 46 -3.70 4.67 -23.08
CA GLU A 46 -2.73 4.43 -24.16
C GLU A 46 -3.43 4.41 -25.52
N ALA A 47 -4.54 3.70 -25.65
CA ALA A 47 -5.33 3.66 -26.88
C ALA A 47 -5.89 5.04 -27.28
N SER A 48 -6.08 5.94 -26.32
CA SER A 48 -6.50 7.33 -26.53
C SER A 48 -5.34 8.28 -26.81
N GLY A 49 -4.12 7.76 -26.99
CA GLY A 49 -2.91 8.54 -27.31
C GLY A 49 -2.30 9.25 -26.10
N LYS A 50 -2.66 8.86 -24.87
CA LYS A 50 -2.04 9.39 -23.67
C LYS A 50 -0.59 8.93 -23.56
N ILE A 51 0.28 9.84 -23.15
CA ILE A 51 1.71 9.58 -22.98
C ILE A 51 2.12 9.72 -21.52
N PHE A 52 3.17 9.02 -21.14
CA PHE A 52 3.74 9.06 -19.80
C PHE A 52 5.21 9.43 -19.89
N LYS A 53 5.69 10.29 -18.99
CA LYS A 53 7.07 10.73 -18.91
C LYS A 53 7.69 10.38 -17.57
N ASP A 54 8.95 10.06 -17.56
CA ASP A 54 9.73 9.97 -16.33
C ASP A 54 10.08 11.38 -15.78
N ASN A 55 10.63 11.47 -14.57
CA ASN A 55 10.98 12.76 -13.95
C ASN A 55 12.14 13.51 -14.64
N SER A 56 12.69 13.01 -15.75
CA SER A 56 13.59 13.74 -16.62
C SER A 56 12.89 14.29 -17.89
N GLY A 57 11.56 14.20 -17.96
CA GLY A 57 10.73 14.64 -19.08
C GLY A 57 10.74 13.70 -20.29
N VAL A 58 11.39 12.54 -20.19
CA VAL A 58 11.51 11.58 -21.29
C VAL A 58 10.28 10.67 -21.31
N GLN A 59 9.64 10.56 -22.47
CA GLN A 59 8.53 9.63 -22.67
C GLN A 59 8.99 8.16 -22.50
N ARG A 60 8.24 7.43 -21.65
CA ARG A 60 8.50 6.01 -21.34
C ARG A 60 7.20 5.21 -21.31
N ASN A 61 7.36 3.89 -21.32
CA ASN A 61 6.28 2.98 -20.95
C ASN A 61 5.87 3.24 -19.48
N CYS A 62 4.56 3.34 -19.21
CA CYS A 62 4.05 3.60 -17.86
C CYS A 62 4.52 2.53 -16.84
N LEU A 63 4.57 1.26 -17.23
CA LEU A 63 5.04 0.18 -16.34
C LEU A 63 6.51 0.36 -15.92
N ASP A 64 7.36 0.85 -16.83
CA ASP A 64 8.77 1.11 -16.52
C ASP A 64 8.91 2.26 -15.54
N ILE A 65 8.07 3.31 -15.67
CA ILE A 65 8.03 4.43 -14.73
C ILE A 65 7.58 3.95 -13.36
N LEU A 66 6.49 3.19 -13.29
CA LEU A 66 5.96 2.61 -12.05
C LEU A 66 7.01 1.75 -11.34
N LYS A 67 7.72 0.90 -12.10
CA LYS A 67 8.82 0.07 -11.57
C LYS A 67 9.96 0.93 -11.03
N GLY A 68 10.32 2.00 -11.73
CA GLY A 68 11.30 2.99 -11.28
C GLY A 68 10.89 3.73 -9.99
N LYS A 69 9.59 3.82 -9.72
CA LYS A 69 9.01 4.36 -8.49
C LYS A 69 8.83 3.33 -7.38
N GLY A 70 9.33 2.11 -7.55
CA GLY A 70 9.31 1.06 -6.52
C GLY A 70 8.03 0.25 -6.48
N ILE A 71 7.13 0.41 -7.44
CA ILE A 71 5.94 -0.45 -7.59
C ILE A 71 6.39 -1.85 -8.01
N ASN A 72 5.85 -2.86 -7.36
CA ASN A 72 6.16 -4.27 -7.60
C ASN A 72 4.91 -5.15 -7.79
N ALA A 73 3.72 -4.58 -7.67
CA ALA A 73 2.45 -5.28 -7.85
C ALA A 73 1.46 -4.39 -8.60
N LEU A 74 0.64 -4.99 -9.47
CA LEU A 74 -0.38 -4.27 -10.24
C LEU A 74 -1.75 -4.90 -10.04
N ARG A 75 -2.77 -4.06 -9.85
CA ARG A 75 -4.18 -4.45 -9.69
C ARG A 75 -4.94 -4.07 -10.94
N PHE A 76 -5.81 -5.00 -11.38
CA PHE A 76 -6.67 -4.83 -12.55
C PHE A 76 -8.10 -5.24 -12.18
N ARG A 77 -9.05 -4.31 -12.34
CA ARG A 77 -10.48 -4.63 -12.23
C ARG A 77 -10.97 -5.38 -13.45
N VAL A 78 -11.91 -6.28 -13.26
CA VAL A 78 -12.59 -6.97 -14.35
C VAL A 78 -14.11 -6.88 -14.19
N TRP A 79 -14.78 -6.48 -15.29
CA TRP A 79 -16.22 -6.44 -15.43
C TRP A 79 -16.71 -7.67 -16.20
N VAL A 80 -18.01 -8.01 -16.06
CA VAL A 80 -18.59 -9.20 -16.71
C VAL A 80 -18.79 -8.95 -18.20
N ASN A 81 -19.64 -7.99 -18.56
CA ASN A 81 -19.93 -7.59 -19.95
C ASN A 81 -20.00 -6.07 -20.05
N PRO A 82 -18.88 -5.34 -19.94
CA PRO A 82 -18.90 -3.88 -20.05
C PRO A 82 -19.36 -3.44 -21.44
N SER A 83 -19.95 -2.24 -21.53
CA SER A 83 -20.39 -1.65 -22.80
C SER A 83 -19.23 -1.35 -23.77
N GLY A 84 -17.99 -1.34 -23.29
CA GLY A 84 -16.77 -1.11 -24.07
C GLY A 84 -15.89 -2.34 -24.15
N VAL A 85 -14.68 -2.14 -24.67
CA VAL A 85 -13.67 -3.21 -24.82
C VAL A 85 -12.69 -3.27 -23.64
N TYR A 86 -12.72 -2.28 -22.76
CA TYR A 86 -11.79 -2.17 -21.63
C TYR A 86 -12.37 -2.81 -20.37
N CYS A 87 -11.49 -3.25 -19.47
CA CYS A 87 -11.84 -3.95 -18.23
C CYS A 87 -12.67 -5.23 -18.43
N ASN A 88 -12.80 -5.76 -19.63
CA ASN A 88 -13.37 -7.08 -19.88
C ASN A 88 -12.28 -8.18 -19.74
N LYS A 89 -12.70 -9.43 -19.78
CA LYS A 89 -11.77 -10.58 -19.66
C LYS A 89 -10.58 -10.50 -20.62
N LYS A 90 -10.78 -10.06 -21.88
CA LYS A 90 -9.72 -10.00 -22.89
C LYS A 90 -8.72 -8.88 -22.60
N ASP A 91 -9.20 -7.71 -22.23
CA ASP A 91 -8.36 -6.57 -21.88
C ASP A 91 -7.54 -6.86 -20.61
N VAL A 92 -8.19 -7.39 -19.57
CA VAL A 92 -7.52 -7.78 -18.32
C VAL A 92 -6.48 -8.88 -18.55
N ALA A 93 -6.78 -9.86 -19.41
CA ALA A 93 -5.82 -10.90 -19.77
C ALA A 93 -4.56 -10.33 -20.46
N TYR A 94 -4.75 -9.38 -21.38
CA TYR A 94 -3.64 -8.67 -22.03
C TYR A 94 -2.82 -7.87 -21.01
N MET A 95 -3.47 -7.09 -20.14
CA MET A 95 -2.77 -6.24 -19.17
C MET A 95 -2.08 -7.05 -18.07
N ALA A 96 -2.70 -8.11 -17.58
CA ALA A 96 -2.09 -9.00 -16.58
C ALA A 96 -0.87 -9.73 -17.15
N HIS A 97 -0.95 -10.21 -18.41
CA HIS A 97 0.22 -10.83 -19.07
C HIS A 97 1.36 -9.82 -19.26
N ARG A 98 1.05 -8.58 -19.67
CA ARG A 98 2.01 -7.49 -19.78
C ARG A 98 2.67 -7.17 -18.43
N ALA A 99 1.91 -7.17 -17.34
CA ALA A 99 2.41 -6.95 -15.99
C ALA A 99 3.35 -8.08 -15.53
N ASP A 100 2.91 -9.33 -15.67
CA ASP A 100 3.67 -10.51 -15.29
C ASP A 100 5.01 -10.60 -16.05
N THR A 101 4.99 -10.42 -17.37
CA THR A 101 6.20 -10.40 -18.20
C THR A 101 7.14 -9.23 -17.88
N SER A 102 6.62 -8.16 -17.29
CA SER A 102 7.41 -7.04 -16.76
C SER A 102 7.89 -7.28 -15.32
N GLY A 103 7.54 -8.42 -14.71
CA GLY A 103 8.00 -8.84 -13.38
C GLY A 103 7.24 -8.20 -12.21
N PHE A 104 5.95 -7.89 -12.40
CA PHE A 104 5.06 -7.47 -11.33
C PHE A 104 4.23 -8.65 -10.81
N ASP A 105 3.98 -8.68 -9.50
CA ASP A 105 2.89 -9.48 -8.94
C ASP A 105 1.53 -8.95 -9.43
N VAL A 106 0.57 -9.83 -9.66
CA VAL A 106 -0.75 -9.48 -10.21
C VAL A 106 -1.85 -9.70 -9.17
N LEU A 107 -2.74 -8.71 -9.04
CA LEU A 107 -4.01 -8.79 -8.33
C LEU A 107 -5.15 -8.56 -9.33
N ILE A 108 -6.14 -9.47 -9.36
CA ILE A 108 -7.35 -9.32 -10.17
C ILE A 108 -8.52 -8.99 -9.26
N ASP A 109 -9.21 -7.89 -9.57
CA ASP A 109 -10.36 -7.39 -8.84
C ASP A 109 -11.66 -7.66 -9.61
N PHE A 110 -12.48 -8.58 -9.12
CA PHE A 110 -13.76 -8.92 -9.70
C PHE A 110 -14.87 -8.02 -9.17
N HIS A 111 -15.27 -7.00 -9.93
CA HIS A 111 -16.42 -6.17 -9.59
C HIS A 111 -17.75 -6.94 -9.62
N CYS A 112 -17.82 -8.05 -10.35
CA CYS A 112 -19.03 -8.86 -10.51
C CYS A 112 -20.24 -8.07 -11.06
N SER A 113 -19.96 -7.05 -11.86
CA SER A 113 -20.92 -6.15 -12.50
C SER A 113 -20.47 -5.88 -13.93
N ASP A 114 -21.32 -5.24 -14.75
CA ASP A 114 -20.94 -4.76 -16.10
C ASP A 114 -20.27 -3.37 -16.04
N THR A 115 -20.20 -2.76 -14.85
CA THR A 115 -19.67 -1.43 -14.61
C THR A 115 -19.08 -1.31 -13.20
N TRP A 116 -18.86 -0.08 -12.75
CA TRP A 116 -18.37 0.21 -11.41
C TRP A 116 -19.21 -0.46 -10.31
N ALA A 117 -18.54 -1.07 -9.36
CA ALA A 117 -19.09 -1.52 -8.10
C ALA A 117 -18.41 -0.74 -6.98
N ASP A 118 -19.19 -0.13 -6.09
CA ASP A 118 -18.75 0.65 -4.93
C ASP A 118 -19.77 0.50 -3.79
N PRO A 119 -19.59 1.09 -2.60
CA PRO A 119 -20.52 0.92 -1.48
C PRO A 119 -21.98 1.29 -1.77
N GLY A 120 -22.23 2.13 -2.78
CA GLY A 120 -23.57 2.56 -3.22
C GLY A 120 -24.10 1.81 -4.45
N HIS A 121 -23.25 1.13 -5.19
CA HIS A 121 -23.57 0.55 -6.48
C HIS A 121 -23.04 -0.90 -6.60
N GLN A 122 -23.91 -1.88 -6.41
CA GLN A 122 -23.58 -3.30 -6.48
C GLN A 122 -24.55 -4.06 -7.41
N ALA A 123 -24.78 -3.47 -8.61
CA ALA A 123 -25.74 -4.00 -9.56
C ALA A 123 -25.30 -5.33 -10.17
N LYS A 124 -26.24 -6.26 -10.33
CA LYS A 124 -26.01 -7.49 -11.11
C LYS A 124 -25.70 -7.13 -12.57
N PRO A 125 -24.83 -7.91 -13.25
CA PRO A 125 -24.71 -7.85 -14.70
C PRO A 125 -26.05 -8.03 -15.38
N ALA A 126 -26.27 -7.37 -16.51
CA ALA A 126 -27.53 -7.49 -17.27
C ALA A 126 -27.88 -8.92 -17.62
N ALA A 127 -26.88 -9.77 -17.88
CA ALA A 127 -27.07 -11.19 -18.18
C ALA A 127 -27.59 -12.00 -16.98
N TRP A 128 -27.40 -11.54 -15.73
CA TRP A 128 -27.72 -12.27 -14.50
C TRP A 128 -28.94 -11.70 -13.74
N VAL A 129 -29.56 -10.67 -14.29
CA VAL A 129 -30.64 -9.93 -13.59
C VAL A 129 -31.82 -10.82 -13.19
N ASN A 130 -32.16 -11.83 -14.04
CA ASN A 130 -33.28 -12.74 -13.81
C ASN A 130 -32.89 -14.10 -13.22
N ASP A 131 -31.62 -14.28 -12.85
CA ASP A 131 -31.16 -15.56 -12.32
C ASP A 131 -31.75 -15.82 -10.93
N SER A 132 -32.13 -17.07 -10.69
CA SER A 132 -32.32 -17.57 -9.34
C SER A 132 -30.98 -17.60 -8.60
N LEU A 133 -31.00 -17.58 -7.27
CA LEU A 133 -29.75 -17.64 -6.49
C LEU A 133 -28.83 -18.80 -6.90
N PRO A 134 -29.31 -20.07 -7.11
CA PRO A 134 -28.44 -21.15 -7.56
C PRO A 134 -27.80 -20.89 -8.94
N GLN A 135 -28.55 -20.27 -9.88
CA GLN A 135 -28.01 -19.91 -11.19
C GLN A 135 -26.99 -18.77 -11.06
N LEU A 136 -27.30 -17.74 -10.28
CA LEU A 136 -26.41 -16.62 -10.02
C LEU A 136 -25.06 -17.07 -9.43
N LEU A 137 -25.07 -18.03 -8.48
CA LEU A 137 -23.84 -18.63 -7.94
C LEU A 137 -23.08 -19.40 -9.02
N THR A 138 -23.77 -20.11 -9.92
CA THR A 138 -23.15 -20.83 -11.03
C THR A 138 -22.47 -19.87 -12.00
N ASP A 139 -23.13 -18.77 -12.37
CA ASP A 139 -22.60 -17.79 -13.31
C ASP A 139 -21.46 -16.99 -12.71
N LEU A 140 -21.54 -16.67 -11.43
CA LEU A 140 -20.44 -16.07 -10.67
C LEU A 140 -19.19 -16.98 -10.66
N TYR A 141 -19.39 -18.28 -10.36
CA TYR A 141 -18.30 -19.26 -10.40
C TYR A 141 -17.66 -19.30 -11.79
N ASN A 142 -18.49 -19.46 -12.84
CA ASN A 142 -18.02 -19.58 -14.22
C ASN A 142 -17.28 -18.32 -14.70
N HIS A 143 -17.74 -17.14 -14.30
CA HIS A 143 -17.07 -15.88 -14.63
C HIS A 143 -15.68 -15.84 -14.00
N ILE A 144 -15.57 -16.03 -12.69
CA ILE A 144 -14.29 -15.98 -11.96
C ILE A 144 -13.33 -17.07 -12.46
N TYR A 145 -13.80 -18.31 -12.54
CA TYR A 145 -13.01 -19.43 -13.06
C TYR A 145 -12.54 -19.15 -14.48
N GLY A 146 -13.45 -18.72 -15.38
CA GLY A 146 -13.13 -18.50 -16.78
C GLY A 146 -12.16 -17.35 -17.04
N VAL A 147 -12.14 -16.30 -16.20
CA VAL A 147 -11.10 -15.26 -16.28
C VAL A 147 -9.76 -15.83 -15.82
N LEU A 148 -9.71 -16.47 -14.67
CA LEU A 148 -8.48 -16.98 -14.08
C LEU A 148 -7.86 -18.13 -14.90
N ASP A 149 -8.67 -19.03 -15.46
CA ASP A 149 -8.22 -20.07 -16.37
C ASP A 149 -7.63 -19.50 -17.67
N THR A 150 -8.22 -18.42 -18.19
CA THR A 150 -7.66 -17.67 -19.33
C THR A 150 -6.27 -17.10 -18.98
N LEU A 151 -6.12 -16.49 -17.80
CA LEU A 151 -4.81 -15.97 -17.34
C LEU A 151 -3.79 -17.11 -17.20
N LYS A 152 -4.18 -18.21 -16.56
CA LYS A 152 -3.31 -19.38 -16.39
C LYS A 152 -2.87 -19.98 -17.72
N SER A 153 -3.76 -19.99 -18.72
CA SER A 153 -3.39 -20.45 -20.08
C SER A 153 -2.35 -19.58 -20.78
N LEU A 154 -2.23 -18.31 -20.37
CA LEU A 154 -1.21 -17.37 -20.81
C LEU A 154 0.06 -17.41 -19.94
N GLY A 155 0.14 -18.31 -18.97
CA GLY A 155 1.27 -18.44 -18.03
C GLY A 155 1.18 -17.52 -16.82
N VAL A 156 0.07 -16.78 -16.63
CA VAL A 156 -0.12 -15.85 -15.51
C VAL A 156 -0.97 -16.49 -14.42
N VAL A 157 -0.39 -16.67 -13.24
CA VAL A 157 -1.14 -17.05 -12.04
C VAL A 157 -1.17 -15.84 -11.12
N PRO A 158 -2.33 -15.16 -10.98
CA PRO A 158 -2.42 -14.00 -10.08
C PRO A 158 -2.08 -14.40 -8.65
N LYS A 159 -1.30 -13.59 -7.97
CA LYS A 159 -0.96 -13.81 -6.56
C LYS A 159 -2.17 -13.60 -5.66
N TRP A 160 -3.01 -12.62 -6.02
CA TRP A 160 -4.22 -12.27 -5.29
C TRP A 160 -5.41 -12.13 -6.22
N VAL A 161 -6.57 -12.46 -5.70
CA VAL A 161 -7.86 -12.29 -6.36
C VAL A 161 -8.84 -11.68 -5.36
N GLN A 162 -9.48 -10.61 -5.75
CA GLN A 162 -10.49 -9.92 -4.97
C GLN A 162 -11.88 -10.30 -5.47
N ILE A 163 -12.76 -10.77 -4.56
CA ILE A 163 -14.13 -11.17 -4.88
C ILE A 163 -15.08 -10.08 -4.43
N GLY A 164 -15.62 -9.34 -5.40
CA GLY A 164 -16.38 -8.11 -5.19
C GLY A 164 -15.47 -6.92 -4.88
N ASN A 165 -15.90 -5.72 -5.23
CA ASN A 165 -15.24 -4.47 -4.92
C ASN A 165 -16.07 -3.67 -3.91
N GLU A 166 -15.43 -3.21 -2.80
CA GLU A 166 -16.03 -2.38 -1.76
C GLU A 166 -17.41 -2.87 -1.29
N THR A 167 -17.47 -4.13 -0.89
CA THR A 167 -18.69 -4.87 -0.57
C THR A 167 -19.26 -4.54 0.83
N ASN A 168 -19.32 -3.26 1.21
CA ASN A 168 -19.74 -2.79 2.54
C ASN A 168 -21.17 -3.19 2.93
N ASP A 169 -22.02 -3.47 1.96
CA ASP A 169 -23.35 -4.08 2.14
C ASP A 169 -23.59 -5.23 1.16
N GLY A 170 -22.55 -6.05 0.92
CA GLY A 170 -22.61 -7.19 0.01
C GLY A 170 -22.39 -6.81 -1.46
N MET A 171 -22.77 -7.70 -2.38
CA MET A 171 -22.62 -7.53 -3.83
C MET A 171 -23.80 -8.15 -4.58
N LEU A 172 -23.94 -7.89 -5.88
CA LEU A 172 -25.00 -8.47 -6.75
C LEU A 172 -26.41 -8.23 -6.17
N TRP A 173 -26.70 -6.96 -5.87
CA TRP A 173 -27.96 -6.56 -5.25
C TRP A 173 -29.16 -6.86 -6.14
N GLU A 174 -30.34 -7.19 -5.57
CA GLU A 174 -30.67 -7.28 -4.14
C GLU A 174 -30.27 -8.65 -3.53
N ASP A 175 -30.02 -9.69 -4.34
CA ASP A 175 -29.84 -11.07 -3.84
C ASP A 175 -28.70 -11.22 -2.84
N GLY A 176 -27.59 -10.50 -3.03
CA GLY A 176 -26.43 -10.52 -2.12
C GLY A 176 -26.30 -9.28 -1.25
N ARG A 177 -27.37 -8.50 -1.04
CA ARG A 177 -27.34 -7.36 -0.10
C ARG A 177 -27.18 -7.85 1.33
N ALA A 178 -26.05 -7.59 1.96
CA ALA A 178 -25.68 -8.18 3.24
C ALA A 178 -26.63 -7.79 4.40
N SER A 179 -27.16 -6.56 4.39
CA SER A 179 -28.11 -6.09 5.42
C SER A 179 -29.42 -6.88 5.46
N THR A 180 -29.79 -7.57 4.36
CA THR A 180 -31.02 -8.34 4.24
C THR A 180 -30.79 -9.83 3.97
N HIS A 181 -29.69 -10.17 3.30
CA HIS A 181 -29.37 -11.51 2.79
C HIS A 181 -27.90 -11.88 3.03
N MET A 182 -27.40 -11.72 4.25
CA MET A 182 -26.01 -12.02 4.60
C MET A 182 -25.60 -13.46 4.23
N ASN A 183 -26.51 -14.44 4.36
CA ASN A 183 -26.28 -15.81 3.95
C ASN A 183 -26.02 -15.97 2.44
N ASN A 184 -26.71 -15.19 1.60
CA ASN A 184 -26.51 -15.19 0.15
C ASN A 184 -25.17 -14.53 -0.18
N PHE A 185 -24.85 -13.41 0.44
CA PHE A 185 -23.56 -12.76 0.27
C PHE A 185 -22.41 -13.70 0.67
N ALA A 186 -22.52 -14.38 1.81
CA ALA A 186 -21.53 -15.36 2.24
C ALA A 186 -21.38 -16.51 1.22
N ALA A 187 -22.51 -17.01 0.64
CA ALA A 187 -22.47 -18.02 -0.40
C ALA A 187 -21.78 -17.52 -1.68
N MET A 188 -21.95 -16.23 -2.04
CA MET A 188 -21.26 -15.61 -3.17
C MET A 188 -19.75 -15.54 -2.94
N ILE A 189 -19.31 -15.08 -1.76
CA ILE A 189 -17.87 -15.05 -1.39
C ILE A 189 -17.30 -16.47 -1.42
N GLN A 190 -17.98 -17.46 -0.83
CA GLN A 190 -17.53 -18.85 -0.86
C GLN A 190 -17.44 -19.40 -2.28
N THR A 191 -18.37 -19.04 -3.15
CA THR A 191 -18.37 -19.44 -4.57
C THR A 191 -17.14 -18.87 -5.29
N GLY A 192 -16.84 -17.58 -5.09
CA GLY A 192 -15.65 -16.96 -5.66
C GLY A 192 -14.35 -17.56 -5.13
N TYR A 193 -14.29 -17.82 -3.81
CA TYR A 193 -13.18 -18.51 -3.19
C TYR A 193 -12.93 -19.89 -3.84
N ASN A 194 -13.98 -20.70 -3.98
CA ASN A 194 -13.88 -22.02 -4.60
C ASN A 194 -13.43 -21.94 -6.06
N ALA A 195 -13.93 -20.98 -6.84
CA ALA A 195 -13.54 -20.78 -8.22
C ALA A 195 -12.05 -20.43 -8.35
N ALA A 196 -11.55 -19.49 -7.53
CA ALA A 196 -10.14 -19.12 -7.51
C ALA A 196 -9.23 -20.30 -7.12
N LYS A 197 -9.58 -21.02 -6.03
CA LYS A 197 -8.81 -22.20 -5.57
C LYS A 197 -8.86 -23.38 -6.54
N ALA A 198 -9.91 -23.51 -7.32
CA ALA A 198 -10.02 -24.55 -8.36
C ALA A 198 -9.07 -24.30 -9.54
N VAL A 199 -8.79 -23.05 -9.88
CA VAL A 199 -7.80 -22.73 -10.92
C VAL A 199 -6.37 -22.93 -10.39
N ASP A 200 -6.08 -22.38 -9.21
CA ASP A 200 -4.79 -22.60 -8.56
C ASP A 200 -4.91 -22.39 -7.04
N SER A 201 -4.52 -23.39 -6.25
CA SER A 201 -4.63 -23.35 -4.79
C SER A 201 -3.73 -22.32 -4.11
N SER A 202 -2.70 -21.82 -4.81
CA SER A 202 -1.78 -20.78 -4.30
C SER A 202 -2.37 -19.37 -4.34
N ILE A 203 -3.41 -19.13 -5.14
CA ILE A 203 -4.10 -17.85 -5.22
C ILE A 203 -4.67 -17.49 -3.85
N GLN A 204 -4.34 -16.28 -3.36
CA GLN A 204 -4.91 -15.76 -2.13
C GLN A 204 -6.14 -14.90 -2.43
N VAL A 205 -7.24 -15.20 -1.74
CA VAL A 205 -8.54 -14.55 -1.96
C VAL A 205 -8.74 -13.42 -0.97
N ILE A 206 -9.09 -12.25 -1.51
CA ILE A 206 -9.36 -11.01 -0.76
C ILE A 206 -10.86 -10.75 -0.75
N VAL A 207 -11.40 -10.37 0.42
CA VAL A 207 -12.70 -9.69 0.55
C VAL A 207 -12.43 -8.23 0.90
N HIS A 208 -12.99 -7.30 0.13
CA HIS A 208 -12.67 -5.89 0.16
C HIS A 208 -13.85 -5.03 0.64
N LEU A 209 -13.59 -4.17 1.61
CA LEU A 209 -14.50 -3.13 2.07
C LEU A 209 -13.87 -1.74 1.91
N ALA A 210 -14.70 -0.76 1.59
CA ALA A 210 -14.34 0.66 1.66
C ALA A 210 -14.26 1.17 3.12
N ASN A 211 -13.72 2.38 3.27
CA ASN A 211 -13.68 3.11 4.54
C ASN A 211 -12.92 2.35 5.65
N GLY A 212 -11.62 2.14 5.43
CA GLY A 212 -10.75 1.44 6.38
C GLY A 212 -10.80 1.95 7.82
N HIS A 213 -11.29 3.19 8.03
CA HIS A 213 -11.50 3.79 9.34
C HIS A 213 -12.77 3.30 10.08
N ASP A 214 -13.71 2.63 9.40
CA ASP A 214 -14.99 2.17 9.97
C ASP A 214 -14.90 0.72 10.49
N ASP A 215 -14.19 0.52 11.59
CA ASP A 215 -14.03 -0.77 12.26
C ASP A 215 -15.37 -1.48 12.55
N ALA A 216 -16.43 -0.73 12.84
CA ALA A 216 -17.74 -1.30 13.13
C ALA A 216 -18.35 -2.00 11.91
N THR A 217 -18.23 -1.41 10.72
CA THR A 217 -18.66 -2.04 9.46
C THR A 217 -17.80 -3.27 9.14
N PHE A 218 -16.48 -3.20 9.32
CA PHE A 218 -15.61 -4.37 9.14
C PHE A 218 -16.02 -5.52 10.04
N ARG A 219 -16.21 -5.29 11.34
CA ARG A 219 -16.70 -6.32 12.28
C ARG A 219 -18.03 -6.92 11.84
N ARG A 220 -19.00 -6.09 11.53
CA ARG A 220 -20.34 -6.54 11.11
C ARG A 220 -20.27 -7.46 9.89
N MET A 221 -19.49 -7.07 8.88
CA MET A 221 -19.39 -7.81 7.63
C MET A 221 -18.64 -9.12 7.80
N PHE A 222 -17.47 -9.10 8.43
CA PHE A 222 -16.65 -10.31 8.59
C PHE A 222 -17.20 -11.27 9.65
N ASP A 223 -17.90 -10.79 10.71
CA ASP A 223 -18.67 -11.65 11.61
C ASP A 223 -19.82 -12.35 10.88
N GLY A 224 -20.52 -11.61 10.01
CA GLY A 224 -21.58 -12.16 9.17
C GLY A 224 -21.06 -13.24 8.20
N LEU A 225 -19.98 -12.96 7.49
CA LEU A 225 -19.34 -13.92 6.58
C LEU A 225 -18.90 -15.18 7.34
N LYS A 226 -18.18 -15.01 8.46
CA LYS A 226 -17.69 -16.12 9.29
C LYS A 226 -18.82 -16.98 9.83
N SER A 227 -19.89 -16.36 10.32
CA SER A 227 -21.05 -17.08 10.88
C SER A 227 -21.82 -17.87 9.82
N ASN A 228 -21.73 -17.49 8.55
CA ASN A 228 -22.35 -18.17 7.42
C ASN A 228 -21.34 -19.08 6.65
N GLY A 229 -20.15 -19.32 7.20
CA GLY A 229 -19.20 -20.32 6.69
C GLY A 229 -18.43 -19.89 5.44
N ALA A 230 -18.35 -18.60 5.11
CA ALA A 230 -17.52 -18.13 4.03
C ALA A 230 -16.04 -18.14 4.41
N HIS A 231 -15.18 -18.34 3.41
CA HIS A 231 -13.72 -18.35 3.54
C HIS A 231 -13.10 -17.19 2.75
N TRP A 232 -12.02 -16.67 3.30
CA TRP A 232 -11.12 -15.69 2.67
C TRP A 232 -9.70 -15.84 3.23
N ASP A 233 -8.70 -15.38 2.51
CA ASP A 233 -7.30 -15.42 2.96
C ASP A 233 -6.84 -14.06 3.49
N ILE A 234 -7.41 -12.95 2.96
CA ILE A 234 -6.98 -11.58 3.24
C ILE A 234 -8.21 -10.67 3.38
N ILE A 235 -8.17 -9.75 4.32
CA ILE A 235 -9.11 -8.64 4.42
C ILE A 235 -8.50 -7.43 3.70
N GLY A 236 -9.18 -6.97 2.62
CA GLY A 236 -8.83 -5.78 1.86
C GLY A 236 -9.59 -4.56 2.37
N MET A 237 -8.96 -3.38 2.25
CA MET A 237 -9.60 -2.11 2.59
C MET A 237 -9.19 -0.98 1.65
N SER A 238 -10.12 -0.04 1.40
CA SER A 238 -9.81 1.26 0.84
C SER A 238 -9.55 2.28 1.95
N VAL A 239 -8.55 3.13 1.75
CA VAL A 239 -8.24 4.25 2.66
C VAL A 239 -8.14 5.53 1.82
N TYR A 240 -9.15 6.39 1.93
CA TYR A 240 -9.24 7.64 1.16
C TYR A 240 -9.62 8.80 2.07
N PRO A 241 -8.67 9.55 2.61
CA PRO A 241 -8.96 10.70 3.49
C PRO A 241 -9.90 11.73 2.86
N TYR A 242 -9.81 11.89 1.54
CA TYR A 242 -10.66 12.82 0.79
C TYR A 242 -12.15 12.48 0.91
N TRP A 243 -12.53 11.22 0.70
CA TRP A 243 -13.93 10.78 0.79
C TRP A 243 -14.39 10.54 2.22
N ALA A 244 -13.46 10.18 3.11
CA ALA A 244 -13.73 10.10 4.54
C ALA A 244 -14.04 11.47 5.15
N GLY A 245 -13.58 12.57 4.51
CA GLY A 245 -13.70 13.91 5.06
C GLY A 245 -12.83 14.11 6.31
N LEU A 246 -11.78 13.31 6.47
CA LEU A 246 -10.88 13.30 7.61
C LEU A 246 -9.49 13.84 7.24
N PRO A 247 -8.76 14.46 8.18
CA PRO A 247 -7.33 14.62 8.03
C PRO A 247 -6.65 13.27 7.79
N TRP A 248 -5.71 13.19 6.87
CA TRP A 248 -5.09 11.91 6.49
C TRP A 248 -4.44 11.17 7.68
N ALA A 249 -3.81 11.89 8.60
CA ALA A 249 -3.20 11.28 9.79
C ALA A 249 -4.23 10.63 10.73
N THR A 250 -5.45 11.19 10.76
CA THR A 250 -6.58 10.62 11.50
C THR A 250 -7.12 9.38 10.80
N ASP A 251 -7.36 9.45 9.49
CA ASP A 251 -7.87 8.33 8.69
C ASP A 251 -6.93 7.12 8.75
N ASP A 252 -5.62 7.34 8.54
CA ASP A 252 -4.58 6.31 8.64
C ASP A 252 -4.50 5.68 10.05
N SER A 253 -4.71 6.50 11.10
CA SER A 253 -4.68 5.99 12.48
C SER A 253 -5.89 5.13 12.81
N LEU A 254 -7.07 5.50 12.32
CA LEU A 254 -8.28 4.70 12.45
C LEU A 254 -8.20 3.42 11.62
N ALA A 255 -7.66 3.50 10.39
CA ALA A 255 -7.41 2.33 9.56
C ALA A 255 -6.42 1.34 10.22
N LEU A 256 -5.39 1.85 10.91
CA LEU A 256 -4.49 1.02 11.72
C LEU A 256 -5.24 0.25 12.81
N ILE A 257 -6.16 0.90 13.53
CA ILE A 257 -6.99 0.25 14.56
C ILE A 257 -7.83 -0.87 13.94
N THR A 258 -8.49 -0.59 12.82
CA THR A 258 -9.26 -1.61 12.08
C THR A 258 -8.37 -2.77 11.63
N MET A 259 -7.18 -2.51 11.06
CA MET A 259 -6.25 -3.57 10.68
C MET A 259 -5.86 -4.46 11.87
N GLN A 260 -5.55 -3.86 13.03
CA GLN A 260 -5.20 -4.58 14.24
C GLN A 260 -6.34 -5.47 14.73
N ASP A 261 -7.57 -4.94 14.76
CA ASP A 261 -8.75 -5.70 15.17
C ASP A 261 -9.02 -6.88 14.22
N MET A 262 -9.00 -6.65 12.92
CA MET A 262 -9.24 -7.69 11.92
C MET A 262 -8.21 -8.84 12.03
N ILE A 263 -6.94 -8.51 12.23
CA ILE A 263 -5.89 -9.52 12.42
C ILE A 263 -6.14 -10.36 13.67
N VAL A 264 -6.44 -9.72 14.79
CA VAL A 264 -6.66 -10.41 16.07
C VAL A 264 -7.95 -11.24 16.04
N ARG A 265 -9.05 -10.65 15.51
CA ARG A 265 -10.38 -11.24 15.55
C ARG A 265 -10.54 -12.43 14.59
N TYR A 266 -9.93 -12.35 13.41
CA TYR A 266 -10.09 -13.37 12.37
C TYR A 266 -8.86 -14.20 12.10
N GLN A 267 -7.72 -13.92 12.75
CA GLN A 267 -6.43 -14.60 12.55
C GLN A 267 -6.03 -14.62 11.06
N THR A 268 -6.26 -13.51 10.37
CA THR A 268 -6.06 -13.35 8.93
C THR A 268 -5.04 -12.25 8.63
N LYS A 269 -4.69 -12.09 7.35
CA LYS A 269 -3.86 -10.98 6.85
C LYS A 269 -4.74 -9.80 6.44
N VAL A 270 -4.14 -8.62 6.41
CA VAL A 270 -4.77 -7.39 5.90
C VAL A 270 -3.95 -6.79 4.76
N MET A 271 -4.61 -6.05 3.88
CA MET A 271 -4.00 -5.33 2.77
C MET A 271 -4.80 -4.06 2.48
N VAL A 272 -4.13 -2.94 2.29
CA VAL A 272 -4.75 -1.76 1.69
C VAL A 272 -4.74 -1.95 0.18
N VAL A 273 -5.90 -2.27 -0.39
CA VAL A 273 -6.04 -2.58 -1.83
C VAL A 273 -6.39 -1.35 -2.65
N GLU A 274 -6.80 -0.26 -2.00
CA GLU A 274 -6.99 1.04 -2.62
C GLU A 274 -6.58 2.18 -1.68
N ALA A 275 -5.85 3.14 -2.22
CA ALA A 275 -5.48 4.38 -1.59
C ALA A 275 -5.37 5.48 -2.66
N GLY A 276 -5.60 6.72 -2.29
CA GLY A 276 -5.44 7.85 -3.21
C GLY A 276 -5.51 9.19 -2.50
N TYR A 277 -4.90 10.21 -3.07
CA TYR A 277 -4.89 11.56 -2.53
C TYR A 277 -4.90 12.60 -3.66
N LEU A 278 -5.31 13.84 -3.36
CA LEU A 278 -5.41 14.90 -4.37
C LEU A 278 -4.08 15.11 -5.10
N TYR A 279 -4.09 15.00 -6.44
CA TYR A 279 -2.89 15.12 -7.28
C TYR A 279 -2.21 16.49 -7.18
N ASN A 280 -2.98 17.55 -6.88
CA ASN A 280 -2.50 18.92 -6.70
C ASN A 280 -1.93 19.20 -5.29
N GLN A 281 -1.87 18.17 -4.42
CA GLN A 281 -1.26 18.21 -3.09
C GLN A 281 -0.18 17.11 -2.93
N PRO A 282 0.82 17.05 -3.84
CA PRO A 282 1.71 15.89 -3.94
C PRO A 282 2.60 15.68 -2.72
N VAL A 283 2.93 16.74 -1.98
CA VAL A 283 3.71 16.64 -0.74
C VAL A 283 2.88 15.99 0.37
N ALA A 284 1.63 16.44 0.55
CA ALA A 284 0.72 15.82 1.52
C ALA A 284 0.40 14.36 1.14
N ALA A 285 0.23 14.07 -0.16
CA ALA A 285 0.05 12.71 -0.67
C ALA A 285 1.24 11.80 -0.35
N ASN A 286 2.47 12.33 -0.46
CA ASN A 286 3.68 11.59 -0.09
C ASN A 286 3.73 11.28 1.41
N GLN A 287 3.42 12.25 2.28
CA GLN A 287 3.38 12.07 3.74
C GLN A 287 2.33 11.05 4.14
N TYR A 288 1.12 11.17 3.59
CA TYR A 288 0.03 10.21 3.77
C TYR A 288 0.44 8.78 3.40
N LEU A 289 1.01 8.58 2.21
CA LEU A 289 1.44 7.27 1.74
C LEU A 289 2.57 6.67 2.58
N LEU A 290 3.54 7.48 2.99
CA LEU A 290 4.62 7.03 3.87
C LEU A 290 4.08 6.53 5.21
N ASP A 291 3.14 7.25 5.82
CA ASP A 291 2.50 6.89 7.08
C ASP A 291 1.64 5.62 6.93
N LEU A 292 0.78 5.57 5.89
CA LEU A 292 -0.06 4.41 5.60
C LEU A 292 0.77 3.14 5.35
N ILE A 293 1.85 3.25 4.56
CA ILE A 293 2.78 2.14 4.30
C ILE A 293 3.45 1.68 5.59
N ALA A 294 3.93 2.62 6.41
CA ALA A 294 4.58 2.30 7.69
C ALA A 294 3.62 1.61 8.66
N LYS A 295 2.40 2.13 8.83
CA LYS A 295 1.34 1.54 9.66
C LYS A 295 0.94 0.15 9.18
N THR A 296 0.72 -0.03 7.89
CA THR A 296 0.39 -1.33 7.29
C THR A 296 1.52 -2.34 7.53
N LYS A 297 2.78 -1.96 7.35
CA LYS A 297 3.95 -2.80 7.66
C LYS A 297 4.06 -3.15 9.15
N SER A 298 3.73 -2.21 10.04
CA SER A 298 3.85 -2.40 11.49
C SER A 298 2.98 -3.53 12.04
N VAL A 299 1.85 -3.80 11.40
CA VAL A 299 0.92 -4.89 11.76
C VAL A 299 1.15 -6.16 10.94
N GLY A 300 2.15 -6.21 10.08
CA GLY A 300 2.41 -7.34 9.19
C GLY A 300 1.43 -7.42 8.01
N GLY A 301 0.82 -6.30 7.63
CA GLY A 301 0.00 -6.17 6.44
C GLY A 301 0.79 -6.44 5.16
N LEU A 302 0.12 -6.88 4.10
CA LEU A 302 0.74 -7.42 2.91
C LEU A 302 1.10 -6.38 1.86
N GLY A 303 0.46 -5.21 1.85
CA GLY A 303 0.72 -4.20 0.83
C GLY A 303 -0.19 -2.98 0.92
N VAL A 304 0.15 -1.98 0.11
CA VAL A 304 -0.63 -0.77 -0.15
C VAL A 304 -0.66 -0.55 -1.65
N PHE A 305 -1.86 -0.45 -2.24
CA PHE A 305 -2.07 -0.17 -3.66
C PHE A 305 -2.61 1.26 -3.82
N TYR A 306 -1.94 2.05 -4.65
CA TYR A 306 -2.44 3.36 -5.07
C TYR A 306 -3.40 3.15 -6.26
N TRP A 307 -4.61 3.71 -6.18
CA TRP A 307 -5.60 3.55 -7.22
C TRP A 307 -5.42 4.60 -8.33
N GLU A 308 -5.20 4.11 -9.56
CA GLU A 308 -5.01 4.89 -10.80
C GLU A 308 -4.01 6.06 -10.64
N PRO A 309 -2.78 5.79 -10.14
CA PRO A 309 -1.81 6.87 -9.92
C PRO A 309 -1.49 7.63 -11.21
N GLU A 310 -1.46 6.94 -12.35
CA GLU A 310 -1.10 7.47 -13.67
C GLU A 310 -2.23 8.27 -14.35
N SER A 311 -3.38 8.38 -13.72
CA SER A 311 -4.60 8.91 -14.34
C SER A 311 -4.52 10.38 -14.80
N TYR A 312 -3.62 11.18 -14.26
CA TYR A 312 -3.47 12.63 -14.50
C TYR A 312 -4.76 13.33 -14.96
N ASN A 313 -5.79 13.26 -14.10
CA ASN A 313 -7.13 13.81 -14.28
C ASN A 313 -7.96 13.11 -15.41
N TRP A 314 -7.63 11.84 -15.75
CA TRP A 314 -8.43 11.05 -16.69
C TRP A 314 -9.86 10.92 -16.19
N GLN A 315 -10.84 11.19 -17.07
CA GLN A 315 -12.27 11.18 -16.74
C GLN A 315 -12.66 12.06 -15.52
N GLY A 316 -11.83 13.07 -15.19
CA GLY A 316 -12.08 13.96 -14.05
C GLY A 316 -11.63 13.41 -12.69
N TYR A 317 -10.95 12.28 -12.65
CA TYR A 317 -10.43 11.72 -11.40
C TYR A 317 -9.28 12.54 -10.85
N GLN A 318 -9.44 13.04 -9.61
CA GLN A 318 -8.52 14.00 -9.00
C GLN A 318 -7.56 13.40 -7.97
N LEU A 319 -7.69 12.09 -7.66
CA LEU A 319 -6.88 11.45 -6.61
C LEU A 319 -5.71 10.63 -7.19
N GLY A 320 -5.25 10.95 -8.41
CA GLY A 320 -4.06 10.36 -9.02
C GLY A 320 -2.76 10.90 -8.42
N ALA A 321 -1.63 10.46 -8.99
CA ALA A 321 -0.30 10.85 -8.55
C ALA A 321 0.60 11.34 -9.71
N TRP A 322 0.02 11.64 -10.86
CA TRP A 322 0.70 12.25 -12.02
C TRP A 322 0.27 13.69 -12.21
N ASP A 323 1.20 14.53 -12.64
CA ASP A 323 0.94 15.92 -13.00
C ASP A 323 0.28 15.98 -14.40
N PRO A 324 -0.93 16.55 -14.55
CA PRO A 324 -1.64 16.61 -15.82
C PRO A 324 -1.02 17.56 -16.85
N THR A 325 -0.02 18.37 -16.47
CA THR A 325 0.66 19.34 -17.33
C THR A 325 1.97 18.77 -17.87
N THR A 326 2.76 18.12 -17.00
CA THR A 326 4.06 17.54 -17.37
C THR A 326 3.97 16.09 -17.81
N TYR A 327 2.90 15.38 -17.41
CA TYR A 327 2.68 13.94 -17.60
C TYR A 327 3.70 13.06 -16.85
N GLU A 328 4.28 13.60 -15.78
CA GLU A 328 5.29 12.98 -14.94
C GLU A 328 4.69 12.54 -13.61
N PRO A 329 5.23 11.47 -12.97
CA PRO A 329 4.83 11.13 -11.61
C PRO A 329 5.27 12.22 -10.65
N THR A 330 4.37 12.64 -9.77
CA THR A 330 4.65 13.60 -8.71
C THR A 330 5.50 12.97 -7.60
N VAL A 331 5.97 13.79 -6.66
CA VAL A 331 6.70 13.31 -5.47
C VAL A 331 5.87 12.38 -4.58
N ALA A 332 4.54 12.31 -4.75
CA ALA A 332 3.70 11.35 -4.06
C ALA A 332 4.20 9.90 -4.26
N MET A 333 4.60 9.56 -5.49
CA MET A 333 5.08 8.22 -5.84
C MET A 333 6.43 7.87 -5.20
N ASP A 334 7.21 8.83 -4.72
CA ASP A 334 8.49 8.60 -4.06
C ASP A 334 8.32 7.93 -2.68
N ALA A 335 7.10 7.96 -2.12
CA ALA A 335 6.75 7.22 -0.90
C ALA A 335 6.98 5.71 -1.05
N PHE A 336 6.77 5.12 -2.21
CA PHE A 336 7.03 3.70 -2.47
C PHE A 336 8.52 3.35 -2.51
N LEU A 337 9.38 4.36 -2.67
CA LEU A 337 10.83 4.25 -2.51
C LEU A 337 11.28 4.53 -1.07
N GLY A 338 10.35 4.81 -0.15
CA GLY A 338 10.64 5.25 1.21
C GLY A 338 11.23 6.66 1.31
N LYS A 339 11.06 7.47 0.25
CA LYS A 339 11.59 8.83 0.20
C LYS A 339 10.52 9.84 0.60
N SER A 340 10.83 10.67 1.60
CA SER A 340 9.97 11.77 2.02
C SER A 340 10.13 12.97 1.08
N ALA A 341 9.01 13.52 0.61
CA ALA A 341 9.01 14.77 -0.15
C ALA A 341 9.54 15.96 0.68
N VAL A 342 9.41 15.88 2.02
CA VAL A 342 9.97 16.88 2.94
C VAL A 342 11.50 16.77 3.02
N SER A 343 12.07 15.55 2.86
CA SER A 343 13.54 15.37 2.83
C SER A 343 14.17 15.78 1.50
N VAL A 344 13.42 15.84 0.39
CA VAL A 344 13.90 16.37 -0.89
C VAL A 344 14.00 17.91 -0.84
N SER A 345 13.20 18.55 0.01
CA SER A 345 13.37 19.99 0.30
C SER A 345 14.48 20.30 1.31
N MET A 346 15.12 19.27 1.91
CA MET A 346 16.33 19.38 2.72
C MET A 346 17.63 19.13 1.91
N GLU A 347 17.61 18.90 0.59
CA GLU A 347 18.71 19.38 -0.22
C GLU A 347 18.74 20.90 -0.01
N GLU A 348 19.72 21.34 0.76
CA GLU A 348 20.04 22.75 0.93
C GLU A 348 19.84 23.47 -0.40
N ARG A 349 18.67 24.13 -0.60
CA ARG A 349 18.73 25.35 -1.35
C ARG A 349 19.64 26.21 -0.49
N SER A 350 20.93 26.15 -0.75
CA SER A 350 21.84 27.16 -0.30
C SER A 350 21.35 28.43 -0.95
N VAL A 351 20.42 29.09 -0.27
CA VAL A 351 20.08 30.47 -0.61
C VAL A 351 21.38 31.19 -0.27
N PRO A 352 22.08 31.74 -1.25
CA PRO A 352 23.40 32.32 -1.01
C PRO A 352 23.36 33.26 0.19
N GLY A 353 24.21 32.95 1.18
CA GLY A 353 24.34 33.77 2.38
C GLY A 353 23.51 33.34 3.59
N TYR A 354 22.59 32.33 3.48
CA TYR A 354 21.99 31.71 4.65
C TYR A 354 22.71 30.40 5.02
N SER A 355 22.94 30.18 6.30
CA SER A 355 23.30 28.89 6.88
C SER A 355 22.41 28.62 8.08
N PHE A 356 22.22 27.34 8.43
CA PHE A 356 21.48 26.94 9.62
C PHE A 356 21.93 25.55 10.06
N ASN A 357 22.60 25.46 11.22
CA ASN A 357 23.17 24.24 11.75
C ASN A 357 22.83 24.04 13.22
N VAL A 358 22.68 22.80 13.66
CA VAL A 358 22.42 22.43 15.07
C VAL A 358 23.38 21.33 15.49
N TYR A 359 24.24 21.60 16.47
CA TYR A 359 25.24 20.66 16.96
C TYR A 359 25.60 20.91 18.43
N PRO A 360 25.98 19.85 19.18
CA PRO A 360 25.93 18.44 18.78
C PRO A 360 24.50 17.94 18.54
N ASN A 361 24.36 16.91 17.69
CA ASN A 361 23.10 16.23 17.45
C ASN A 361 23.41 14.74 17.19
N PRO A 362 23.03 13.79 18.06
CA PRO A 362 22.24 13.97 19.30
C PRO A 362 22.94 14.81 20.38
N PHE A 363 22.14 15.40 21.32
CA PHE A 363 22.66 16.27 22.36
C PHE A 363 22.18 15.91 23.79
N ASN A 364 23.00 16.26 24.80
CA ASN A 364 22.69 16.10 26.22
C ASN A 364 23.58 17.08 27.04
N PRO A 365 23.06 17.99 27.85
CA PRO A 365 21.68 18.47 27.88
C PRO A 365 21.44 19.61 26.92
N SER A 366 22.47 20.12 26.20
CA SER A 366 22.38 21.33 25.35
C SER A 366 22.91 21.11 23.95
N THR A 367 22.41 21.91 23.02
CA THR A 367 22.88 22.00 21.65
C THR A 367 23.04 23.47 21.24
N THR A 368 23.90 23.72 20.28
CA THR A 368 24.14 25.02 19.69
C THR A 368 23.43 25.10 18.35
N ILE A 369 22.73 26.20 18.14
CA ILE A 369 22.06 26.53 16.88
C ILE A 369 22.87 27.69 16.27
N GLU A 370 23.52 27.45 15.13
CA GLU A 370 24.25 28.43 14.37
C GLU A 370 23.50 28.80 13.09
N TYR A 371 23.47 30.10 12.74
CA TYR A 371 22.85 30.55 11.50
C TYR A 371 23.51 31.82 10.99
N ASP A 372 23.51 31.96 9.65
CA ASP A 372 23.96 33.18 8.96
C ASP A 372 22.78 33.87 8.27
N LEU A 373 22.75 35.20 8.36
CA LEU A 373 21.76 36.04 7.69
C LEU A 373 22.46 36.93 6.65
N PRO A 374 22.13 36.83 5.35
CA PRO A 374 22.70 37.70 4.32
C PRO A 374 22.27 39.16 4.45
N THR A 375 21.09 39.38 5.00
CA THR A 375 20.52 40.70 5.25
C THR A 375 19.81 40.72 6.60
N SER A 376 19.80 41.88 7.24
CA SER A 376 19.05 42.09 8.49
C SER A 376 17.55 41.85 8.23
N SER A 377 16.93 40.93 8.96
CA SER A 377 15.55 40.48 8.72
C SER A 377 14.86 40.00 9.98
N ARG A 378 13.53 39.93 9.93
CA ARG A 378 12.77 39.24 10.99
C ARG A 378 12.92 37.75 10.82
N ILE A 379 13.31 37.06 11.90
CA ILE A 379 13.45 35.62 11.94
C ILE A 379 12.61 35.00 13.04
N SER A 380 12.28 33.70 12.87
CA SER A 380 11.72 32.85 13.91
C SER A 380 12.51 31.56 13.96
N ILE A 381 12.94 31.15 15.17
CA ILE A 381 13.49 29.81 15.44
C ILE A 381 12.60 29.14 16.45
N THR A 382 11.97 28.02 16.04
CA THR A 382 10.95 27.33 16.83
C THR A 382 11.25 25.82 16.85
N ILE A 383 11.06 25.19 18.01
CA ILE A 383 11.19 23.75 18.20
C ILE A 383 9.82 23.12 18.22
N TYR A 384 9.66 22.01 17.48
CA TYR A 384 8.46 21.21 17.42
C TYR A 384 8.73 19.78 17.87
N ASN A 385 7.73 19.11 18.43
CA ASN A 385 7.76 17.66 18.68
C ASN A 385 7.40 16.87 17.42
N GLU A 386 7.38 15.52 17.53
CA GLU A 386 7.01 14.62 16.42
C GLU A 386 5.56 14.77 15.95
N LEU A 387 4.69 15.37 16.77
CA LEU A 387 3.28 15.66 16.43
C LEU A 387 3.12 17.03 15.73
N GLY A 388 4.23 17.79 15.54
CA GLY A 388 4.17 19.14 14.97
C GLY A 388 3.72 20.20 15.95
N GLU A 389 3.61 19.90 17.24
CA GLU A 389 3.27 20.88 18.27
C GLU A 389 4.50 21.69 18.65
N GLU A 390 4.34 23.00 18.80
CA GLU A 390 5.38 23.90 19.26
C GLU A 390 5.72 23.61 20.73
N VAL A 391 6.97 23.24 21.01
CA VAL A 391 7.45 22.96 22.36
C VAL A 391 8.34 24.05 22.92
N ALA A 392 8.96 24.84 22.05
CA ALA A 392 9.72 26.02 22.42
C ALA A 392 9.85 26.99 21.24
N ARG A 393 9.77 28.31 21.51
CA ARG A 393 10.12 29.36 20.58
C ARG A 393 11.34 30.08 21.09
N LEU A 394 12.43 29.96 20.36
CA LEU A 394 13.75 30.44 20.79
C LEU A 394 14.01 31.85 20.34
N ILE A 395 13.59 32.22 19.13
CA ILE A 395 13.69 33.56 18.56
C ILE A 395 12.36 33.87 17.83
N ASP A 396 11.86 35.09 17.97
CA ASP A 396 10.82 35.71 17.15
C ASP A 396 11.05 37.20 17.14
N GLY A 397 11.95 37.67 16.27
CA GLY A 397 12.36 39.06 16.26
C GLY A 397 13.16 39.44 15.03
N PHE A 398 13.60 40.71 15.05
CA PHE A 398 14.46 41.27 14.01
C PHE A 398 15.93 41.06 14.41
N GLU A 399 16.71 40.44 13.52
CA GLU A 399 18.14 40.16 13.71
C GLU A 399 18.96 40.89 12.63
N GLN A 400 20.18 41.27 12.99
CA GLN A 400 21.12 41.93 12.06
C GLN A 400 21.68 40.88 11.08
N SER A 401 22.17 41.36 9.92
CA SER A 401 22.94 40.50 9.01
C SER A 401 24.25 40.03 9.66
N GLY A 402 24.67 38.81 9.38
CA GLY A 402 25.89 38.21 9.88
C GLY A 402 25.70 36.87 10.53
N HIS A 403 26.73 36.38 11.22
CA HIS A 403 26.79 35.12 11.90
C HIS A 403 26.22 35.22 13.32
N HIS A 404 25.33 34.27 13.67
CA HIS A 404 24.64 34.19 14.95
C HIS A 404 24.78 32.81 15.58
N THR A 405 24.80 32.78 16.92
CA THR A 405 24.87 31.53 17.70
C THR A 405 23.89 31.61 18.85
N LEU A 406 23.10 30.55 19.05
CA LEU A 406 22.15 30.40 20.14
C LEU A 406 22.38 29.06 20.83
N ASN A 407 22.47 29.03 22.16
CA ASN A 407 22.51 27.80 22.91
C ASN A 407 21.11 27.43 23.41
N TRP A 408 20.69 26.19 23.18
CA TRP A 408 19.41 25.65 23.66
C TRP A 408 19.66 24.48 24.62
N ALA A 409 19.20 24.62 25.87
CA ALA A 409 19.32 23.64 26.93
C ALA A 409 17.93 23.41 27.59
N PRO A 410 17.11 22.48 27.08
CA PRO A 410 15.76 22.28 27.59
C PRO A 410 15.73 21.56 28.93
N GLU A 411 15.16 22.17 29.97
CA GLU A 411 15.05 21.57 31.31
C GLU A 411 13.84 20.62 31.45
N LYS A 412 12.70 20.99 30.84
CA LYS A 412 11.39 20.33 31.03
C LYS A 412 10.91 19.48 29.85
N ILE A 413 11.77 19.28 28.84
CA ILE A 413 11.44 18.51 27.64
C ILE A 413 12.05 17.11 27.78
N SER A 414 11.29 16.04 27.46
CA SER A 414 11.72 14.63 27.57
C SER A 414 12.76 14.27 26.50
N SER A 415 13.52 13.18 26.72
CA SER A 415 14.31 12.57 25.65
C SER A 415 13.40 12.21 24.48
N GLY A 416 13.85 12.48 23.24
CA GLY A 416 13.06 12.22 22.05
C GLY A 416 13.58 12.94 20.82
N VAL A 417 12.82 12.79 19.72
CA VAL A 417 13.06 13.48 18.47
C VAL A 417 12.30 14.81 18.44
N TYR A 418 12.97 15.85 17.99
CA TYR A 418 12.41 17.19 17.83
C TYR A 418 12.84 17.77 16.48
N TYR A 419 12.20 18.85 16.07
CA TYR A 419 12.49 19.56 14.83
C TYR A 419 12.72 21.02 15.14
N CYS A 420 13.93 21.52 14.81
CA CYS A 420 14.29 22.91 14.93
C CYS A 420 14.06 23.60 13.57
N ARG A 421 13.12 24.55 13.52
CA ARG A 421 12.75 25.28 12.30
C ARG A 421 13.20 26.72 12.41
N MET A 422 13.94 27.19 11.40
CA MET A 422 14.25 28.60 11.18
C MET A 422 13.43 29.13 10.00
N SER A 423 12.87 30.31 10.11
CA SER A 423 12.26 31.06 9.01
C SER A 423 12.71 32.53 9.00
N SER A 424 12.95 33.07 7.78
CA SER A 424 13.36 34.46 7.53
C SER A 424 12.86 34.89 6.14
N GLY A 425 11.76 35.64 6.07
CA GLY A 425 11.07 35.89 4.80
C GLY A 425 10.66 34.60 4.12
N ASP A 426 11.08 34.42 2.87
CA ASP A 426 10.83 33.20 2.09
C ASP A 426 11.82 32.06 2.41
N TYR A 427 12.86 32.31 3.21
CA TYR A 427 13.77 31.26 3.65
C TYR A 427 13.18 30.46 4.80
N ILE A 428 13.09 29.16 4.63
CA ILE A 428 12.68 28.21 5.66
C ILE A 428 13.66 27.04 5.63
N ASN A 429 14.22 26.70 6.80
CA ASN A 429 15.04 25.51 6.99
C ASN A 429 14.59 24.78 8.27
N MET A 430 14.67 23.45 8.29
CA MET A 430 14.28 22.63 9.43
C MET A 430 15.29 21.51 9.63
N GLN A 431 15.78 21.35 10.85
CA GLN A 431 16.70 20.26 11.21
C GLN A 431 16.08 19.34 12.25
N LYS A 432 16.20 18.04 12.02
CA LYS A 432 15.87 17.01 13.02
C LYS A 432 16.96 17.01 14.10
N ILE A 433 16.55 17.09 15.36
CA ILE A 433 17.43 17.07 16.52
C ILE A 433 16.98 15.97 17.51
N VAL A 434 17.94 15.35 18.21
CA VAL A 434 17.67 14.25 19.14
C VAL A 434 18.20 14.62 20.51
N LEU A 435 17.30 14.77 21.48
CA LEU A 435 17.64 14.98 22.89
C LEU A 435 17.79 13.66 23.60
N LEU A 436 18.92 13.46 24.26
CA LEU A 436 19.21 12.31 25.13
C LEU A 436 19.39 12.82 26.56
N LYS A 437 18.55 12.41 27.50
CA LYS A 437 18.68 12.69 28.93
C LYS A 437 19.06 11.45 29.70
#